data_3b9c169df463febeebf3bb65928544bb
#
_entry.id   3b9c169df463febeebf3bb65928544bb
#
_cell.length_a   1.000
_cell.length_b   1.000
_cell.length_c   1.000
_cell.angle_alpha   90.00
_cell.angle_beta   90.00
_cell.angle_gamma   90.00
#
_symmetry.space_group_name_H-M   'P 1'
#
loop_
_entity.id
_entity.type
_entity.pdbx_description
1 polymer ?
#
loop_
_entity_poly.entity_id
_entity_poly.type
_entity_poly.pdbx_seq_one_letter_code
_entity_poly.pdbx_strand_id
1 'polypeptide(L)'
;TALNKTLKDTILRFKSACGFRTPYVPGWDCHGLPIEHKVTKALRKEKKDFDSLVLRKACKDFSNSYIETQRTQFQRLGVLADWGSEYRTMNGRYEAEILKTFASFVEQGLVYRSKKPVYWSIPCRTALAEAEIEYQDHISPSVFVRFPLMGKSPNSFIVIWTTTPWTLPANLAIAVHPREKYVELKEGENNYWVAESLAEAVCSACSMEGITKGESLLGEEMVGWIARH
;
A
#
# COMPACT_ATOMS: atom_id res chain seq x y z
N THR A 1 23.98 3.31 0.71
CA THR A 1 24.63 2.62 1.85
C THR A 1 25.99 3.24 2.18
N ALA A 2 26.89 3.48 1.21
CA ALA A 2 28.20 4.11 1.44
C ALA A 2 28.08 5.48 2.10
N LEU A 3 27.23 6.38 1.59
CA LEU A 3 26.99 7.71 2.16
C LEU A 3 26.59 7.61 3.65
N ASN A 4 25.67 6.73 4.00
CA ASN A 4 25.24 6.53 5.39
C ASN A 4 26.42 6.15 6.31
N LYS A 5 27.27 5.26 5.86
CA LYS A 5 28.45 4.82 6.67
C LYS A 5 29.51 5.90 6.75
N THR A 6 29.74 6.66 5.68
CA THR A 6 30.69 7.78 5.67
C THR A 6 30.24 8.89 6.62
N LEU A 7 28.94 9.24 6.63
CA LEU A 7 28.40 10.24 7.56
C LEU A 7 28.55 9.79 9.02
N LYS A 8 28.24 8.55 9.33
CA LYS A 8 28.45 7.98 10.68
C LYS A 8 29.94 8.01 11.09
N ASP A 9 30.83 7.59 10.21
CA ASP A 9 32.27 7.58 10.46
C ASP A 9 32.80 9.00 10.71
N THR A 10 32.34 9.98 9.94
CA THR A 10 32.70 11.39 10.12
C THR A 10 32.31 11.90 11.52
N ILE A 11 31.09 11.56 11.97
CA ILE A 11 30.61 11.96 13.31
C ILE A 11 31.45 11.29 14.40
N LEU A 12 31.75 10.01 14.25
CA LEU A 12 32.54 9.25 15.23
C LEU A 12 33.96 9.82 15.35
N ARG A 13 34.61 10.10 14.20
CA ARG A 13 35.95 10.70 14.17
C ARG A 13 35.96 12.08 14.79
N PHE A 14 35.01 12.94 14.45
CA PHE A 14 34.88 14.26 15.00
C PHE A 14 34.68 14.22 16.52
N LYS A 15 33.75 13.41 17.01
CA LYS A 15 33.52 13.27 18.45
C LYS A 15 34.71 12.67 19.19
N SER A 16 35.39 11.69 18.60
CA SER A 16 36.63 11.14 19.18
C SER A 16 37.72 12.21 19.27
N ALA A 17 37.90 13.03 18.22
CA ALA A 17 38.84 14.15 18.25
C ALA A 17 38.51 15.20 19.33
N CYS A 18 37.24 15.32 19.71
CA CYS A 18 36.78 16.17 20.81
C CYS A 18 36.92 15.50 22.22
N GLY A 19 37.52 14.33 22.29
CA GLY A 19 37.77 13.62 23.58
C GLY A 19 36.60 12.73 24.03
N PHE A 20 35.56 12.52 23.22
CA PHE A 20 34.46 11.60 23.54
C PHE A 20 34.84 10.13 23.23
N ARG A 21 34.37 9.21 24.06
CA ARG A 21 34.40 7.79 23.75
C ARG A 21 33.33 7.48 22.69
N THR A 22 33.75 6.95 21.53
CA THR A 22 32.88 6.70 20.37
C THR A 22 32.89 5.23 19.93
N PRO A 23 32.38 4.30 20.76
CA PRO A 23 32.29 2.90 20.34
C PRO A 23 31.29 2.76 19.20
N TYR A 24 31.64 1.99 18.18
CA TYR A 24 30.76 1.70 17.06
C TYR A 24 30.79 0.21 16.74
N VAL A 25 29.67 -0.46 17.02
CA VAL A 25 29.44 -1.84 16.66
C VAL A 25 28.59 -1.87 15.40
N PRO A 26 29.10 -2.42 14.29
CA PRO A 26 28.32 -2.51 13.07
C PRO A 26 27.23 -3.58 13.19
N GLY A 27 26.07 -3.30 12.61
CA GLY A 27 24.95 -4.22 12.55
C GLY A 27 24.49 -4.46 11.10
N TRP A 28 24.00 -5.67 10.85
CA TRP A 28 23.53 -6.10 9.54
C TRP A 28 22.07 -6.50 9.64
N ASP A 29 21.21 -5.79 8.88
CA ASP A 29 19.83 -6.18 8.68
C ASP A 29 19.77 -7.24 7.57
N CYS A 30 19.35 -8.44 7.94
CA CYS A 30 19.48 -9.65 7.13
C CYS A 30 18.16 -10.14 6.58
N HIS A 31 17.06 -9.41 6.79
CA HIS A 31 15.71 -9.81 6.41
C HIS A 31 15.08 -8.81 5.44
N GLY A 32 13.91 -9.15 4.94
CA GLY A 32 13.04 -8.25 4.21
C GLY A 32 12.82 -8.63 2.75
N LEU A 33 11.78 -8.03 2.21
CA LEU A 33 11.30 -8.24 0.85
C LEU A 33 12.38 -8.05 -0.25
N PRO A 34 13.31 -7.09 -0.16
CA PRO A 34 14.33 -6.91 -1.20
C PRO A 34 15.25 -8.13 -1.35
N ILE A 35 15.58 -8.81 -0.25
CA ILE A 35 16.42 -10.03 -0.27
C ILE A 35 15.61 -11.19 -0.87
N GLU A 36 14.41 -11.42 -0.35
CA GLU A 36 13.53 -12.49 -0.81
C GLU A 36 13.19 -12.36 -2.29
N HIS A 37 12.89 -11.15 -2.76
CA HIS A 37 12.57 -10.90 -4.17
C HIS A 37 13.75 -11.25 -5.10
N LYS A 38 14.97 -10.85 -4.72
CA LYS A 38 16.18 -11.17 -5.51
C LYS A 38 16.45 -12.67 -5.56
N VAL A 39 16.36 -13.34 -4.42
CA VAL A 39 16.59 -14.80 -4.30
C VAL A 39 15.52 -15.57 -5.06
N THR A 40 14.24 -15.21 -4.88
CA THR A 40 13.13 -15.85 -5.61
C THR A 40 13.27 -15.69 -7.12
N LYS A 41 13.67 -14.48 -7.58
CA LYS A 41 13.90 -14.24 -9.00
C LYS A 41 15.07 -15.10 -9.56
N ALA A 42 16.13 -15.28 -8.78
CA ALA A 42 17.25 -16.14 -9.17
C ALA A 42 16.83 -17.62 -9.24
N LEU A 43 16.14 -18.14 -8.20
CA LEU A 43 15.67 -19.53 -8.19
C LEU A 43 14.71 -19.84 -9.33
N ARG A 44 13.77 -18.92 -9.63
CA ARG A 44 12.84 -19.07 -10.77
C ARG A 44 13.57 -19.05 -12.12
N LYS A 45 14.59 -18.22 -12.28
CA LYS A 45 15.41 -18.20 -13.51
C LYS A 45 16.14 -19.51 -13.73
N GLU A 46 16.56 -20.16 -12.65
CA GLU A 46 17.19 -21.50 -12.70
C GLU A 46 16.16 -22.63 -12.85
N LYS A 47 14.86 -22.33 -12.97
CA LYS A 47 13.75 -23.30 -13.05
C LYS A 47 13.74 -24.30 -11.89
N LYS A 48 14.20 -23.90 -10.72
CA LYS A 48 14.16 -24.70 -9.50
C LYS A 48 12.82 -24.54 -8.79
N ASP A 49 12.17 -25.65 -8.51
CA ASP A 49 11.09 -25.68 -7.55
C ASP A 49 11.66 -25.55 -6.14
N PHE A 50 11.04 -24.71 -5.33
CA PHE A 50 11.48 -24.47 -3.97
C PHE A 50 10.30 -24.29 -3.00
N ASP A 51 10.46 -24.88 -1.85
CA ASP A 51 9.59 -24.65 -0.70
C ASP A 51 10.09 -23.46 0.15
N SER A 52 9.39 -23.19 1.23
CA SER A 52 9.74 -22.09 2.14
C SER A 52 11.07 -22.32 2.88
N LEU A 53 11.48 -23.56 3.11
CA LEU A 53 12.74 -23.87 3.79
C LEU A 53 13.93 -23.64 2.87
N VAL A 54 13.83 -24.09 1.63
CA VAL A 54 14.84 -23.84 0.59
C VAL A 54 15.00 -22.33 0.36
N LEU A 55 13.89 -21.59 0.26
CA LEU A 55 13.93 -20.15 0.09
C LEU A 55 14.62 -19.45 1.29
N ARG A 56 14.24 -19.80 2.51
CA ARG A 56 14.87 -19.22 3.72
C ARG A 56 16.36 -19.48 3.79
N LYS A 57 16.79 -20.70 3.48
CA LYS A 57 18.20 -21.04 3.43
C LYS A 57 18.95 -20.22 2.38
N ALA A 58 18.40 -20.13 1.16
CA ALA A 58 18.98 -19.33 0.09
C ALA A 58 19.05 -17.84 0.44
N CYS A 59 18.05 -17.28 1.11
CA CYS A 59 18.07 -15.91 1.62
C CYS A 59 19.16 -15.69 2.68
N LYS A 60 19.34 -16.64 3.59
CA LYS A 60 20.39 -16.60 4.60
C LYS A 60 21.79 -16.63 3.98
N ASP A 61 22.00 -17.50 3.00
CA ASP A 61 23.29 -17.62 2.29
C ASP A 61 23.57 -16.36 1.46
N PHE A 62 22.56 -15.80 0.80
CA PHE A 62 22.64 -14.53 0.11
C PHE A 62 23.03 -13.39 1.05
N SER A 63 22.36 -13.27 2.20
CA SER A 63 22.67 -12.23 3.20
C SER A 63 24.10 -12.36 3.72
N ASN A 64 24.57 -13.58 4.03
CA ASN A 64 25.94 -13.82 4.45
C ASN A 64 26.96 -13.37 3.42
N SER A 65 26.76 -13.68 2.14
CA SER A 65 27.68 -13.26 1.09
C SER A 65 27.78 -11.73 0.96
N TYR A 66 26.67 -11.03 1.12
CA TYR A 66 26.67 -9.56 1.10
C TYR A 66 27.25 -8.91 2.34
N ILE A 67 27.14 -9.54 3.51
CA ILE A 67 27.83 -9.08 4.74
C ILE A 67 29.31 -9.05 4.50
N GLU A 68 29.91 -10.12 4.00
CA GLU A 68 31.34 -10.20 3.74
C GLU A 68 31.80 -9.17 2.70
N THR A 69 31.04 -9.03 1.62
CA THR A 69 31.29 -8.03 0.58
C THR A 69 31.27 -6.61 1.14
N GLN A 70 30.21 -6.26 1.89
CA GLN A 70 30.06 -4.92 2.45
C GLN A 70 31.08 -4.64 3.54
N ARG A 71 31.40 -5.61 4.41
CA ARG A 71 32.45 -5.48 5.41
C ARG A 71 33.77 -5.09 4.77
N THR A 72 34.21 -5.83 3.78
CA THR A 72 35.46 -5.56 3.06
C THR A 72 35.44 -4.17 2.40
N GLN A 73 34.32 -3.78 1.80
CA GLN A 73 34.17 -2.48 1.16
C GLN A 73 34.22 -1.33 2.18
N PHE A 74 33.55 -1.47 3.33
CA PHE A 74 33.56 -0.43 4.36
C PHE A 74 34.93 -0.31 5.04
N GLN A 75 35.60 -1.42 5.28
CA GLN A 75 36.99 -1.40 5.76
C GLN A 75 37.93 -0.70 4.77
N ARG A 76 37.76 -0.94 3.46
CA ARG A 76 38.49 -0.25 2.40
C ARG A 76 38.21 1.25 2.37
N LEU A 77 36.98 1.69 2.68
CA LEU A 77 36.63 3.10 2.81
C LEU A 77 37.19 3.72 4.10
N GLY A 78 37.84 2.94 4.95
CA GLY A 78 38.42 3.39 6.21
C GLY A 78 37.43 3.63 7.33
N VAL A 79 36.22 3.04 7.26
CA VAL A 79 35.21 3.15 8.34
C VAL A 79 35.73 2.54 9.61
N LEU A 80 35.80 3.33 10.68
CA LEU A 80 36.18 2.88 12.01
C LEU A 80 35.04 2.18 12.74
N ALA A 81 35.22 0.91 13.05
CA ALA A 81 34.23 0.11 13.75
C ALA A 81 34.89 -1.08 14.46
N ASP A 82 34.19 -1.61 15.45
CA ASP A 82 34.54 -2.92 16.04
C ASP A 82 34.00 -4.05 15.15
N TRP A 83 34.81 -4.39 14.16
CA TRP A 83 34.43 -5.42 13.15
C TRP A 83 34.43 -6.84 13.71
N GLY A 84 34.96 -7.04 14.95
CA GLY A 84 34.94 -8.33 15.67
C GLY A 84 33.64 -8.56 16.47
N SER A 85 32.98 -7.49 16.86
CA SER A 85 31.77 -7.54 17.71
C SER A 85 30.46 -7.26 16.95
N GLU A 86 30.45 -7.38 15.63
CA GLU A 86 29.28 -7.14 14.80
C GLU A 86 28.08 -8.01 15.18
N TYR A 87 26.88 -7.48 15.00
CA TYR A 87 25.65 -8.27 15.15
C TYR A 87 24.92 -8.44 13.82
N ARG A 88 24.14 -9.50 13.74
CA ARG A 88 23.29 -9.83 12.59
C ARG A 88 21.86 -10.08 13.08
N THR A 89 20.89 -9.46 12.46
CA THR A 89 19.47 -9.60 12.85
C THR A 89 18.95 -11.05 12.70
N MET A 90 19.61 -11.87 11.87
CA MET A 90 19.31 -13.30 11.70
C MET A 90 20.02 -14.24 12.70
N ASN A 91 20.73 -13.71 13.70
CA ASN A 91 21.32 -14.54 14.75
C ASN A 91 20.23 -14.97 15.73
N GLY A 92 20.22 -16.25 16.10
CA GLY A 92 19.20 -16.80 17.01
C GLY A 92 19.08 -16.06 18.35
N ARG A 93 20.20 -15.53 18.89
CA ARG A 93 20.15 -14.68 20.09
C ARG A 93 19.40 -13.37 19.83
N TYR A 94 19.60 -12.74 18.68
CA TYR A 94 18.92 -11.50 18.31
C TYR A 94 17.43 -11.77 18.10
N GLU A 95 17.07 -12.82 17.36
CA GLU A 95 15.69 -13.23 17.14
C GLU A 95 14.97 -13.57 18.46
N ALA A 96 15.67 -14.21 19.41
CA ALA A 96 15.12 -14.51 20.73
C ALA A 96 14.76 -13.24 21.51
N GLU A 97 15.57 -12.18 21.45
CA GLU A 97 15.24 -10.92 22.11
C GLU A 97 14.03 -10.22 21.46
N ILE A 98 13.88 -10.30 20.14
CA ILE A 98 12.68 -9.82 19.45
C ILE A 98 11.45 -10.57 19.96
N LEU A 99 11.51 -11.90 20.03
CA LEU A 99 10.39 -12.72 20.50
C LEU A 99 10.03 -12.45 21.96
N LYS A 100 11.00 -12.27 22.83
CA LYS A 100 10.77 -11.90 24.24
C LYS A 100 10.07 -10.54 24.35
N THR A 101 10.54 -9.55 23.59
CA THR A 101 9.92 -8.22 23.56
C THR A 101 8.49 -8.29 23.04
N PHE A 102 8.25 -9.05 21.98
CA PHE A 102 6.91 -9.25 21.45
C PHE A 102 5.99 -9.96 22.45
N ALA A 103 6.49 -10.99 23.16
CA ALA A 103 5.73 -11.67 24.20
C ALA A 103 5.28 -10.70 25.31
N SER A 104 6.16 -9.76 25.71
CA SER A 104 5.78 -8.76 26.73
C SER A 104 4.66 -7.82 26.24
N PHE A 105 4.58 -7.52 24.96
CA PHE A 105 3.44 -6.76 24.39
C PHE A 105 2.15 -7.57 24.40
N VAL A 106 2.21 -8.87 24.13
CA VAL A 106 1.07 -9.77 24.24
C VAL A 106 0.58 -9.85 25.68
N GLU A 107 1.47 -10.01 26.65
CA GLU A 107 1.14 -10.07 28.09
C GLU A 107 0.47 -8.78 28.57
N GLN A 108 0.85 -7.62 28.02
CA GLN A 108 0.26 -6.33 28.33
C GLN A 108 -1.05 -6.05 27.56
N GLY A 109 -1.51 -6.97 26.74
CA GLY A 109 -2.74 -6.80 25.94
C GLY A 109 -2.63 -5.79 24.79
N LEU A 110 -1.42 -5.39 24.42
CA LEU A 110 -1.19 -4.42 23.35
C LEU A 110 -1.28 -5.04 21.95
N VAL A 111 -1.29 -6.38 21.86
CA VAL A 111 -1.39 -7.12 20.61
C VAL A 111 -2.77 -7.73 20.49
N TYR A 112 -3.48 -7.38 19.43
CA TYR A 112 -4.80 -7.96 19.12
C TYR A 112 -4.94 -8.22 17.63
N ARG A 113 -5.83 -9.13 17.28
CA ARG A 113 -6.13 -9.47 15.89
C ARG A 113 -7.34 -8.69 15.40
N SER A 114 -7.19 -7.97 14.31
CA SER A 114 -8.29 -7.26 13.66
C SER A 114 -8.17 -7.31 12.14
N LYS A 115 -9.26 -6.91 11.45
CA LYS A 115 -9.26 -6.70 10.00
C LYS A 115 -8.96 -5.24 9.72
N LYS A 116 -7.97 -4.96 8.87
CA LYS A 116 -7.61 -3.62 8.41
C LYS A 116 -7.27 -3.69 6.92
N PRO A 117 -7.75 -2.75 6.08
CA PRO A 117 -7.25 -2.62 4.72
C PRO A 117 -5.75 -2.36 4.73
N VAL A 118 -5.00 -3.08 3.92
CA VAL A 118 -3.55 -2.94 3.80
C VAL A 118 -3.15 -2.89 2.33
N TYR A 119 -2.02 -2.22 2.05
CA TYR A 119 -1.40 -2.30 0.74
C TYR A 119 -0.88 -3.71 0.49
N TRP A 120 -1.08 -4.22 -0.70
CA TRP A 120 -0.78 -5.60 -1.05
C TRP A 120 -0.04 -5.70 -2.37
N SER A 121 1.08 -6.39 -2.37
CA SER A 121 1.80 -6.73 -3.60
C SER A 121 1.32 -8.06 -4.16
N ILE A 122 0.62 -8.03 -5.29
CA ILE A 122 0.15 -9.23 -5.99
C ILE A 122 1.32 -10.13 -6.42
N PRO A 123 2.41 -9.60 -7.03
CA PRO A 123 3.54 -10.42 -7.44
C PRO A 123 4.29 -11.07 -6.28
N CYS A 124 4.45 -10.34 -5.18
CA CYS A 124 5.17 -10.80 -4.00
C CYS A 124 4.27 -11.55 -3.01
N ARG A 125 2.95 -11.47 -3.16
CA ARG A 125 1.94 -12.09 -2.28
C ARG A 125 2.13 -11.72 -0.81
N THR A 126 2.34 -10.44 -0.54
CA THR A 126 2.58 -9.92 0.81
C THR A 126 1.96 -8.54 1.00
N ALA A 127 1.65 -8.22 2.26
CA ALA A 127 1.35 -6.84 2.65
C ALA A 127 2.60 -5.97 2.52
N LEU A 128 2.39 -4.68 2.27
CA LEU A 128 3.45 -3.69 2.15
C LEU A 128 3.33 -2.67 3.28
N ALA A 129 4.47 -2.24 3.80
CA ALA A 129 4.54 -1.04 4.62
C ALA A 129 4.41 0.21 3.73
N GLU A 130 3.99 1.33 4.31
CA GLU A 130 3.82 2.59 3.57
C GLU A 130 5.13 3.06 2.90
N ALA A 131 6.27 2.82 3.55
CA ALA A 131 7.59 3.15 3.01
C ALA A 131 8.02 2.28 1.80
N GLU A 132 7.30 1.21 1.52
CA GLU A 132 7.57 0.30 0.39
C GLU A 132 6.69 0.61 -0.84
N ILE A 133 5.85 1.67 -0.74
CA ILE A 133 4.90 2.06 -1.77
C ILE A 133 5.51 3.20 -2.59
N GLU A 134 5.45 3.05 -3.90
CA GLU A 134 5.81 4.10 -4.84
C GLU A 134 4.55 4.52 -5.61
N TYR A 135 4.31 5.83 -5.66
CA TYR A 135 3.20 6.41 -6.42
C TYR A 135 3.69 6.80 -7.80
N GLN A 136 2.89 6.48 -8.80
CA GLN A 136 3.14 6.88 -10.19
C GLN A 136 1.82 7.20 -10.87
N ASP A 137 1.90 8.02 -11.92
CA ASP A 137 0.73 8.30 -12.75
C ASP A 137 0.24 7.02 -13.42
N HIS A 138 -1.06 6.80 -13.34
CA HIS A 138 -1.71 5.61 -13.89
C HIS A 138 -3.00 6.00 -14.61
N ILE A 139 -3.15 5.51 -15.85
CA ILE A 139 -4.39 5.67 -16.61
C ILE A 139 -5.28 4.47 -16.34
N SER A 140 -6.39 4.70 -15.67
CA SER A 140 -7.42 3.68 -15.41
C SER A 140 -8.66 3.93 -16.27
N PRO A 141 -9.30 2.88 -16.81
CA PRO A 141 -10.63 3.03 -17.39
C PRO A 141 -11.62 3.42 -16.29
N SER A 142 -12.52 4.33 -16.61
CA SER A 142 -13.61 4.70 -15.73
C SER A 142 -14.95 4.43 -16.41
N VAL A 143 -15.95 4.14 -15.61
CA VAL A 143 -17.31 3.87 -16.10
C VAL A 143 -18.35 4.66 -15.32
N PHE A 144 -19.36 5.13 -16.03
CA PHE A 144 -20.61 5.59 -15.43
C PHE A 144 -21.59 4.42 -15.42
N VAL A 145 -22.25 4.19 -14.30
CA VAL A 145 -23.21 3.10 -14.13
C VAL A 145 -24.52 3.67 -13.63
N ARG A 146 -25.62 3.31 -14.28
CA ARG A 146 -26.97 3.69 -13.87
C ARG A 146 -27.63 2.55 -13.11
N PHE A 147 -28.18 2.85 -11.95
CA PHE A 147 -29.00 1.92 -11.17
C PHE A 147 -30.45 2.35 -11.20
N PRO A 148 -31.39 1.45 -11.58
CA PRO A 148 -32.83 1.74 -11.59
C PRO A 148 -33.33 2.08 -10.19
N LEU A 149 -34.08 3.18 -10.06
CA LEU A 149 -34.71 3.59 -8.81
C LEU A 149 -36.06 2.91 -8.65
N MET A 150 -36.27 2.30 -7.50
CA MET A 150 -37.53 1.66 -7.14
C MET A 150 -38.51 2.68 -6.54
N GLY A 151 -39.77 2.58 -6.91
CA GLY A 151 -40.83 3.48 -6.37
C GLY A 151 -40.79 4.92 -6.93
N LYS A 152 -39.96 5.17 -7.95
CA LYS A 152 -39.96 6.40 -8.75
C LYS A 152 -40.64 6.17 -10.11
N SER A 153 -40.72 7.19 -10.93
CA SER A 153 -41.27 7.06 -12.30
C SER A 153 -40.52 5.97 -13.08
N PRO A 154 -41.21 5.29 -14.02
CA PRO A 154 -40.54 4.35 -14.90
C PRO A 154 -39.30 4.99 -15.56
N ASN A 155 -38.24 4.21 -15.73
CA ASN A 155 -36.99 4.68 -16.35
C ASN A 155 -36.24 5.78 -15.53
N SER A 156 -36.44 5.83 -14.21
CA SER A 156 -35.63 6.68 -13.34
C SER A 156 -34.41 5.92 -12.83
N PHE A 157 -33.25 6.57 -12.93
CA PHE A 157 -31.96 5.98 -12.57
C PHE A 157 -31.17 6.94 -11.70
N ILE A 158 -30.32 6.41 -10.84
CA ILE A 158 -29.23 7.16 -10.21
C ILE A 158 -27.93 6.76 -10.86
N VAL A 159 -27.08 7.73 -11.19
CA VAL A 159 -25.81 7.49 -11.88
C VAL A 159 -24.67 7.60 -10.88
N ILE A 160 -23.78 6.62 -10.92
CA ILE A 160 -22.50 6.63 -10.19
C ILE A 160 -21.34 6.61 -11.19
N TRP A 161 -20.18 6.99 -10.71
CA TRP A 161 -18.90 6.90 -11.44
C TRP A 161 -17.90 6.10 -10.63
N THR A 162 -17.12 5.24 -11.31
CA THR A 162 -16.07 4.48 -10.67
C THR A 162 -14.90 4.19 -11.61
N THR A 163 -13.68 4.15 -11.07
CA THR A 163 -12.48 3.62 -11.73
C THR A 163 -12.23 2.15 -11.38
N THR A 164 -13.05 1.55 -10.53
CA THR A 164 -12.89 0.19 -10.02
C THR A 164 -14.15 -0.66 -10.27
N PRO A 165 -14.51 -0.92 -11.55
CA PRO A 165 -15.77 -1.58 -11.90
C PRO A 165 -15.90 -3.01 -11.33
N TRP A 166 -14.80 -3.67 -11.01
CA TRP A 166 -14.81 -4.99 -10.37
C TRP A 166 -15.36 -5.00 -8.93
N THR A 167 -15.58 -3.82 -8.33
CA THR A 167 -16.24 -3.71 -7.01
C THR A 167 -17.76 -3.71 -7.10
N LEU A 168 -18.34 -3.48 -8.28
CA LEU A 168 -19.79 -3.42 -8.49
C LEU A 168 -20.53 -4.67 -7.97
N PRO A 169 -20.07 -5.92 -8.21
CA PRO A 169 -20.77 -7.10 -7.69
C PRO A 169 -20.96 -7.14 -6.18
N ALA A 170 -20.17 -6.40 -5.42
CA ALA A 170 -20.25 -6.31 -3.96
C ALA A 170 -20.86 -4.99 -3.47
N ASN A 171 -21.42 -4.19 -4.37
CA ASN A 171 -21.98 -2.90 -4.02
C ASN A 171 -23.30 -3.06 -3.24
N LEU A 172 -23.39 -2.45 -2.06
CA LEU A 172 -24.53 -2.58 -1.16
C LEU A 172 -25.37 -1.29 -1.04
N ALA A 173 -24.77 -0.14 -1.35
CA ALA A 173 -25.42 1.15 -1.18
C ALA A 173 -24.78 2.21 -2.08
N ILE A 174 -25.54 3.27 -2.35
CA ILE A 174 -25.08 4.48 -3.01
C ILE A 174 -25.08 5.60 -1.98
N ALA A 175 -23.92 6.21 -1.76
CA ALA A 175 -23.77 7.34 -0.86
C ALA A 175 -24.00 8.65 -1.62
N VAL A 176 -24.80 9.54 -1.04
CA VAL A 176 -25.02 10.90 -1.52
C VAL A 176 -24.51 11.89 -0.48
N HIS A 177 -24.01 13.03 -0.94
CA HIS A 177 -23.57 14.10 -0.05
C HIS A 177 -24.79 14.89 0.43
N PRO A 178 -25.09 14.98 1.75
CA PRO A 178 -26.36 15.51 2.24
C PRO A 178 -26.63 16.96 1.84
N ARG A 179 -25.60 17.80 1.71
CA ARG A 179 -25.71 19.23 1.42
C ARG A 179 -25.51 19.60 -0.06
N GLU A 180 -25.17 18.64 -0.90
CA GLU A 180 -25.05 18.85 -2.34
C GLU A 180 -26.40 18.68 -3.03
N LYS A 181 -26.62 19.47 -4.09
CA LYS A 181 -27.81 19.33 -4.93
C LYS A 181 -27.62 18.24 -5.96
N TYR A 182 -28.67 17.48 -6.15
CA TYR A 182 -28.79 16.47 -7.20
C TYR A 182 -29.91 16.88 -8.14
N VAL A 183 -29.68 16.80 -9.44
CA VAL A 183 -30.61 17.20 -10.48
C VAL A 183 -31.03 16.00 -11.31
N GLU A 184 -32.31 15.97 -11.67
CA GLU A 184 -32.86 15.04 -12.63
C GLU A 184 -32.56 15.52 -14.06
N LEU A 185 -31.82 14.72 -14.83
CA LEU A 185 -31.54 14.94 -16.25
C LEU A 185 -32.50 14.07 -17.07
N LYS A 186 -33.28 14.67 -17.94
CA LYS A 186 -34.27 13.98 -18.79
C LYS A 186 -33.72 13.84 -20.19
N GLU A 187 -33.63 12.62 -20.69
CA GLU A 187 -33.21 12.25 -22.02
C GLU A 187 -34.27 11.30 -22.64
N GLY A 188 -35.10 11.79 -23.49
CA GLY A 188 -36.25 11.02 -24.03
C GLY A 188 -37.16 10.53 -22.91
N GLU A 189 -37.28 9.20 -22.76
CA GLU A 189 -38.10 8.59 -21.71
C GLU A 189 -37.33 8.30 -20.42
N ASN A 190 -36.03 8.53 -20.41
CA ASN A 190 -35.15 8.21 -19.26
C ASN A 190 -34.88 9.44 -18.40
N ASN A 191 -34.81 9.22 -17.09
CA ASN A 191 -34.51 10.24 -16.10
C ASN A 191 -33.26 9.79 -15.28
N TYR A 192 -32.24 10.65 -15.21
CA TYR A 192 -30.97 10.34 -14.55
C TYR A 192 -30.71 11.32 -13.44
N TRP A 193 -30.55 10.83 -12.22
CA TRP A 193 -30.16 11.63 -11.05
C TRP A 193 -28.64 11.68 -10.94
N VAL A 194 -28.11 12.88 -10.97
CA VAL A 194 -26.67 13.17 -10.85
C VAL A 194 -26.44 14.35 -9.94
N ALA A 195 -25.24 14.48 -9.36
CA ALA A 195 -24.87 15.72 -8.66
C ALA A 195 -24.93 16.90 -9.63
N GLU A 196 -25.59 17.99 -9.26
CA GLU A 196 -25.81 19.14 -10.13
C GLU A 196 -24.50 19.74 -10.64
N SER A 197 -23.48 19.81 -9.78
CA SER A 197 -22.13 20.29 -10.10
C SER A 197 -21.40 19.43 -11.14
N LEU A 198 -21.81 18.18 -11.33
CA LEU A 198 -21.21 17.23 -12.28
C LEU A 198 -22.08 16.97 -13.50
N ALA A 199 -23.28 17.58 -13.59
CA ALA A 199 -24.24 17.30 -14.64
C ALA A 199 -23.66 17.49 -16.06
N GLU A 200 -22.97 18.58 -16.32
CA GLU A 200 -22.36 18.86 -17.63
C GLU A 200 -21.27 17.84 -17.99
N ALA A 201 -20.43 17.50 -17.01
CA ALA A 201 -19.36 16.51 -17.19
C ALA A 201 -19.93 15.11 -17.49
N VAL A 202 -21.01 14.72 -16.81
CA VAL A 202 -21.70 13.44 -17.04
C VAL A 202 -22.34 13.43 -18.44
N CYS A 203 -23.08 14.50 -18.82
CA CYS A 203 -23.66 14.60 -20.13
C CYS A 203 -22.62 14.48 -21.25
N SER A 204 -21.50 15.18 -21.12
CA SER A 204 -20.41 15.12 -22.10
C SER A 204 -19.77 13.73 -22.17
N ALA A 205 -19.45 13.14 -21.03
CA ALA A 205 -18.78 11.84 -20.97
C ALA A 205 -19.65 10.68 -21.43
N CYS A 206 -20.97 10.77 -21.22
CA CYS A 206 -21.95 9.77 -21.65
C CYS A 206 -22.55 10.06 -23.03
N SER A 207 -22.13 11.13 -23.74
CA SER A 207 -22.65 11.55 -25.02
C SER A 207 -24.19 11.68 -25.03
N MET A 208 -24.73 12.26 -23.96
CA MET A 208 -26.19 12.47 -23.82
C MET A 208 -26.63 13.67 -24.64
N GLU A 209 -27.74 13.52 -25.37
CA GLU A 209 -28.29 14.55 -26.27
C GLU A 209 -29.71 14.95 -25.90
N GLY A 210 -30.06 16.19 -26.18
CA GLY A 210 -31.47 16.67 -25.99
C GLY A 210 -31.88 16.76 -24.51
N ILE A 211 -30.90 16.94 -23.60
CA ILE A 211 -31.14 16.93 -22.17
C ILE A 211 -31.91 18.14 -21.69
N THR A 212 -32.92 17.88 -20.86
CA THR A 212 -33.63 18.91 -20.09
C THR A 212 -33.44 18.64 -18.60
N LYS A 213 -33.25 19.73 -17.83
CA LYS A 213 -33.18 19.62 -16.37
C LYS A 213 -34.61 19.57 -15.79
N GLY A 214 -34.82 18.58 -14.91
CA GLY A 214 -36.06 18.42 -14.19
C GLY A 214 -35.96 18.92 -12.75
N GLU A 215 -36.39 18.10 -11.80
CA GLU A 215 -36.38 18.39 -10.36
C GLU A 215 -34.95 18.47 -9.82
N SER A 216 -34.76 19.27 -8.76
CA SER A 216 -33.50 19.34 -8.04
C SER A 216 -33.78 19.18 -6.55
N LEU A 217 -33.03 18.30 -5.88
CA LEU A 217 -33.18 17.93 -4.47
C LEU A 217 -31.82 18.02 -3.76
N LEU A 218 -31.83 18.21 -2.45
CA LEU A 218 -30.65 18.00 -1.63
C LEU A 218 -30.41 16.50 -1.42
N GLY A 219 -29.15 16.11 -1.27
CA GLY A 219 -28.84 14.69 -1.03
C GLY A 219 -29.49 14.12 0.22
N GLU A 220 -29.72 14.92 1.27
CA GLU A 220 -30.46 14.49 2.46
C GLU A 220 -31.91 14.06 2.17
N GLU A 221 -32.55 14.63 1.14
CA GLU A 221 -33.91 14.31 0.71
C GLU A 221 -33.96 12.99 -0.10
N MET A 222 -32.79 12.52 -0.55
CA MET A 222 -32.65 11.25 -1.28
C MET A 222 -32.37 10.06 -0.34
N VAL A 223 -32.19 10.30 0.95
CA VAL A 223 -31.95 9.24 1.93
C VAL A 223 -33.16 8.30 2.00
N GLY A 224 -32.92 7.00 1.94
CA GLY A 224 -33.97 5.98 1.93
C GLY A 224 -34.48 5.60 0.55
N TRP A 225 -34.00 6.23 -0.54
CA TRP A 225 -34.31 5.76 -1.88
C TRP A 225 -33.70 4.36 -2.09
N ILE A 226 -34.39 3.54 -2.84
CA ILE A 226 -33.98 2.16 -3.13
C ILE A 226 -33.60 2.09 -4.60
N ALA A 227 -32.38 1.69 -4.85
CA ALA A 227 -31.90 1.37 -6.19
C ALA A 227 -31.75 -0.15 -6.35
N ARG A 228 -32.08 -0.66 -7.53
CA ARG A 228 -31.93 -2.08 -7.85
C ARG A 228 -30.52 -2.31 -8.38
N HIS A 229 -29.83 -3.28 -7.80
CA HIS A 229 -28.53 -3.76 -8.25
C HIS A 229 -28.66 -4.68 -9.45
#